data_c5e8c7ca16ba0238fdb65a877ec84fd5
#
_entry.id   c5e8c7ca16ba0238fdb65a877ec84fd5
#
_cell.length_a   1.000
_cell.length_b   1.000
_cell.length_c   1.000
_cell.angle_alpha   90.00
_cell.angle_beta   90.00
_cell.angle_gamma   90.00
#
_symmetry.space_group_name_H-M   'P 1'
#
loop_
_entity.id
_entity.type
_entity.pdbx_description
1 polymer ?
#
loop_
_entity_poly.entity_id
_entity_poly.type
_entity_poly.pdbx_seq_one_letter_code
_entity_poly.pdbx_strand_id
1 'polypeptide(L)'
;STTLSGGEAQRVKLATELSRRSTGSTIYILDEPTTGLHTDDVGKLLEVLQRLVDAGNTVVVIEHNLDVIKCADHIIDLGPEGGDGGGTIVCTGTPEEVADCPASYTGQYLKKVL
;
A
#
# COMPACT_ATOMS: atom_id res chain seq x y z
N SER A 1 13.35 -16.45 -8.08
CA SER A 1 12.61 -15.26 -8.43
C SER A 1 13.47 -14.01 -8.27
N THR A 2 13.30 -13.10 -9.17
CA THR A 2 14.07 -11.87 -9.13
C THR A 2 13.41 -10.91 -8.16
N THR A 3 14.15 -10.46 -7.16
CA THR A 3 13.67 -9.41 -6.29
C THR A 3 13.78 -8.10 -7.04
N LEU A 4 12.66 -7.48 -7.31
CA LEU A 4 12.65 -6.16 -7.93
C LEU A 4 12.87 -5.11 -6.85
N SER A 5 14.01 -4.44 -6.91
CA SER A 5 14.30 -3.33 -6.02
C SER A 5 13.88 -2.04 -6.70
N GLY A 6 13.19 -1.19 -5.96
CA GLY A 6 12.72 0.09 -6.45
C GLY A 6 11.31 0.03 -7.04
N GLY A 7 10.57 1.11 -6.84
CA GLY A 7 9.19 1.19 -7.25
C GLY A 7 8.98 1.22 -8.75
N GLU A 8 9.95 1.77 -9.50
CA GLU A 8 9.86 1.80 -10.95
C GLU A 8 9.83 0.40 -11.55
N ALA A 9 10.73 -0.49 -11.08
CA ALA A 9 10.78 -1.87 -11.54
C ALA A 9 9.49 -2.62 -11.17
N GLN A 10 8.97 -2.39 -9.97
CA GLN A 10 7.71 -2.98 -9.55
C GLN A 10 6.55 -2.48 -10.40
N ARG A 11 6.53 -1.19 -10.72
CA ARG A 11 5.49 -0.61 -11.57
C ARG A 11 5.49 -1.24 -12.96
N VAL A 12 6.66 -1.43 -13.56
CA VAL A 12 6.79 -2.08 -14.87
C VAL A 12 6.28 -3.51 -14.81
N LYS A 13 6.65 -4.24 -13.79
CA LYS A 13 6.18 -5.61 -13.61
C LYS A 13 4.67 -5.68 -13.46
N LEU A 14 4.11 -4.80 -12.65
CA LEU A 14 2.66 -4.76 -12.44
C LEU A 14 1.91 -4.40 -13.71
N ALA A 15 2.44 -3.46 -14.50
CA ALA A 15 1.86 -3.10 -15.79
C ALA A 15 1.89 -4.28 -16.74
N THR A 16 2.97 -5.06 -16.72
CA THR A 16 3.10 -6.28 -17.52
C THR A 16 2.04 -7.31 -17.10
N GLU A 17 1.85 -7.48 -15.80
CA GLU A 17 0.83 -8.41 -15.29
C GLU A 17 -0.58 -7.98 -15.70
N LEU A 18 -0.84 -6.67 -15.75
CA LEU A 18 -2.12 -6.16 -16.22
C LEU A 18 -2.36 -6.44 -17.69
N SER A 19 -1.31 -6.40 -18.51
CA SER A 19 -1.42 -6.70 -19.93
C SER A 19 -1.60 -8.18 -20.22
N ARG A 20 -1.23 -9.02 -19.25
CA ARG A 20 -1.58 -10.43 -19.28
C ARG A 20 -3.00 -10.58 -18.76
N ARG A 21 -3.63 -11.69 -19.05
CA ARG A 21 -4.96 -11.95 -18.51
C ARG A 21 -4.89 -12.10 -17.01
N SER A 22 -5.37 -11.08 -16.31
CA SER A 22 -5.63 -11.22 -14.89
C SER A 22 -6.83 -12.12 -14.71
N THR A 23 -6.68 -13.16 -13.89
CA THR A 23 -7.80 -14.04 -13.58
C THR A 23 -8.76 -13.44 -12.56
N GLY A 24 -8.39 -12.32 -11.97
CA GLY A 24 -9.19 -11.70 -10.93
C GLY A 24 -9.16 -12.45 -9.60
N SER A 25 -8.14 -13.26 -9.36
CA SER A 25 -8.03 -14.01 -8.11
C SER A 25 -6.59 -14.10 -7.60
N THR A 26 -5.74 -13.21 -8.04
CA THR A 26 -4.33 -13.17 -7.63
C THR A 26 -4.15 -12.22 -6.45
N ILE A 27 -3.27 -12.60 -5.53
CA ILE A 27 -2.86 -11.73 -4.44
C ILE A 27 -1.48 -11.18 -4.77
N TYR A 28 -1.37 -9.86 -4.78
CA TYR A 28 -0.11 -9.16 -4.99
C TYR A 28 0.35 -8.59 -3.67
N ILE A 29 1.59 -8.88 -3.29
CA ILE A 29 2.18 -8.34 -2.06
C ILE A 29 3.36 -7.48 -2.46
N LEU A 30 3.31 -6.20 -2.12
CA LEU A 30 4.32 -5.21 -2.48
C LEU A 30 4.94 -4.63 -1.22
N ASP A 31 6.26 -4.63 -1.16
CA ASP A 31 7.01 -4.11 -0.03
C ASP A 31 7.63 -2.77 -0.42
N GLU A 32 7.11 -1.69 0.15
CA GLU A 32 7.56 -0.32 -0.06
C GLU A 32 7.74 0.02 -1.54
N PRO A 33 6.69 -0.13 -2.36
CA PRO A 33 6.80 0.04 -3.81
C PRO A 33 7.09 1.49 -4.25
N THR A 34 6.95 2.46 -3.35
CA THR A 34 7.24 3.87 -3.67
C THR A 34 8.70 4.26 -3.45
N THR A 35 9.54 3.36 -2.96
CA THR A 35 10.95 3.67 -2.70
C THR A 35 11.63 4.15 -3.97
N GLY A 36 12.21 5.34 -3.91
CA GLY A 36 12.95 5.92 -5.03
C GLY A 36 12.08 6.56 -6.11
N LEU A 37 10.75 6.56 -5.95
CA LEU A 37 9.86 7.19 -6.92
C LEU A 37 9.66 8.67 -6.63
N HIS A 38 9.54 9.45 -7.71
CA HIS A 38 9.06 10.82 -7.62
C HIS A 38 7.55 10.82 -7.36
N THR A 39 7.04 11.95 -6.87
CA THR A 39 5.61 12.10 -6.56
C THR A 39 4.72 11.76 -7.75
N ASP A 40 5.10 12.18 -8.95
CA ASP A 40 4.33 11.89 -10.16
C ASP A 40 4.25 10.39 -10.45
N ASP A 41 5.33 9.67 -10.19
CA ASP A 41 5.38 8.23 -10.42
C ASP A 41 4.56 7.46 -9.38
N VAL A 42 4.44 8.00 -8.18
CA VAL A 42 3.57 7.41 -7.15
C VAL A 42 2.12 7.39 -7.64
N GLY A 43 1.65 8.48 -8.25
CA GLY A 43 0.31 8.53 -8.82
C GLY A 43 0.09 7.46 -9.89
N LYS A 44 1.08 7.27 -10.76
CA LYS A 44 1.00 6.24 -11.81
C LYS A 44 0.98 4.84 -11.22
N LEU A 45 1.76 4.60 -10.17
CA LEU A 45 1.74 3.31 -9.47
C LEU A 45 0.36 3.04 -8.88
N LEU A 46 -0.24 4.04 -8.24
CA LEU A 46 -1.56 3.90 -7.64
C LEU A 46 -2.62 3.57 -8.69
N GLU A 47 -2.54 4.17 -9.88
CA GLU A 47 -3.45 3.83 -10.97
C GLU A 47 -3.34 2.36 -11.38
N VAL A 48 -2.11 1.85 -11.47
CA VAL A 48 -1.87 0.45 -11.81
C VAL A 48 -2.45 -0.46 -10.73
N LEU A 49 -2.22 -0.14 -9.47
CA LEU A 49 -2.75 -0.93 -8.35
C LEU A 49 -4.27 -0.94 -8.34
N GLN A 50 -4.89 0.21 -8.62
CA GLN A 50 -6.34 0.30 -8.66
C GLN A 50 -6.93 -0.55 -9.79
N ARG A 51 -6.27 -0.59 -10.93
CA ARG A 51 -6.71 -1.45 -12.04
C ARG A 51 -6.66 -2.92 -11.67
N LEU A 52 -5.62 -3.33 -10.93
CA LEU A 52 -5.53 -4.71 -10.46
C LEU A 52 -6.68 -5.05 -9.51
N VAL A 53 -6.99 -4.16 -8.59
CA VAL A 53 -8.11 -4.33 -7.66
C VAL A 53 -9.44 -4.37 -8.41
N ASP A 54 -9.64 -3.47 -9.36
CA ASP A 54 -10.87 -3.41 -10.15
C ASP A 54 -11.07 -4.68 -10.99
N ALA A 55 -9.99 -5.34 -11.35
CA ALA A 55 -10.05 -6.62 -12.08
C ALA A 55 -10.36 -7.80 -11.16
N GLY A 56 -10.52 -7.59 -9.86
CA GLY A 56 -10.88 -8.62 -8.90
C GLY A 56 -9.72 -9.19 -8.10
N ASN A 57 -8.53 -8.62 -8.23
CA ASN A 57 -7.36 -9.05 -7.48
C ASN A 57 -7.29 -8.39 -6.11
N THR A 58 -6.53 -8.98 -5.22
CA THR A 58 -6.22 -8.39 -3.92
C THR A 58 -4.80 -7.85 -3.93
N VAL A 59 -4.62 -6.61 -3.48
CA VAL A 59 -3.31 -5.98 -3.41
C VAL A 59 -3.02 -5.62 -1.96
N VAL A 60 -1.92 -6.14 -1.43
CA VAL A 60 -1.43 -5.84 -0.08
C VAL A 60 -0.15 -5.04 -0.24
N VAL A 61 -0.11 -3.87 0.37
CA VAL A 61 1.03 -2.96 0.26
C VAL A 61 1.58 -2.67 1.64
N ILE A 62 2.88 -2.88 1.82
CA ILE A 62 3.59 -2.47 3.01
C ILE A 62 4.19 -1.11 2.70
N GLU A 63 3.76 -0.05 3.41
CA GLU A 63 4.11 1.30 2.99
C GLU A 63 4.15 2.27 4.17
N HIS A 64 4.97 3.31 4.03
CA HIS A 64 5.02 4.44 4.95
C HIS A 64 4.61 5.75 4.27
N ASN A 65 4.46 5.73 2.97
CA ASN A 65 4.08 6.92 2.19
C ASN A 65 2.59 7.21 2.39
N LEU A 66 2.29 8.36 2.98
CA LEU A 66 0.91 8.73 3.30
C LEU A 66 0.05 8.93 2.05
N ASP A 67 0.64 9.30 0.92
CA ASP A 67 -0.11 9.43 -0.33
C ASP A 67 -0.66 8.09 -0.80
N VAL A 68 0.06 7.01 -0.53
CA VAL A 68 -0.42 5.66 -0.82
C VAL A 68 -1.41 5.21 0.24
N ILE A 69 -1.08 5.41 1.52
CA ILE A 69 -1.89 4.95 2.65
C ILE A 69 -3.29 5.56 2.60
N LYS A 70 -3.39 6.86 2.30
CA LYS A 70 -4.70 7.54 2.25
C LYS A 70 -5.60 7.02 1.13
N CYS A 71 -5.03 6.38 0.12
CA CYS A 71 -5.78 5.81 -0.99
C CYS A 71 -6.20 4.35 -0.76
N ALA A 72 -5.78 3.75 0.34
CA ALA A 72 -6.12 2.37 0.65
C ALA A 72 -7.60 2.21 0.98
N ASP A 73 -8.16 1.05 0.66
CA ASP A 73 -9.52 0.71 1.06
C ASP A 73 -9.56 0.27 2.51
N HIS A 74 -8.48 -0.36 2.97
CA HIS A 74 -8.38 -0.87 4.33
C HIS A 74 -6.93 -0.78 4.80
N ILE A 75 -6.74 -0.31 6.01
CA ILE A 75 -5.43 -0.16 6.63
C ILE A 75 -5.32 -1.09 7.84
N ILE A 76 -4.16 -1.72 7.98
CA ILE A 76 -3.79 -2.46 9.18
C ILE A 76 -2.56 -1.76 9.76
N ASP A 77 -2.75 -1.07 10.87
CA ASP A 77 -1.66 -0.34 11.52
C ASP A 77 -1.05 -1.20 12.61
N LEU A 78 0.23 -1.49 12.46
CA LEU A 78 0.97 -2.31 13.41
C LEU A 78 1.64 -1.43 14.46
N GLY A 79 1.91 -2.02 15.62
CA GLY A 79 2.56 -1.32 16.71
C GLY A 79 3.84 -0.61 16.28
N PRO A 80 4.17 0.51 16.96
CA PRO A 80 5.27 1.39 16.55
C PRO A 80 6.64 0.74 16.69
N GLU A 81 6.76 -0.30 17.51
CA GLU A 81 8.04 -0.98 17.73
C GLU A 81 8.07 -2.30 16.96
N GLY A 82 9.13 -2.50 16.22
CA GLY A 82 9.39 -3.78 15.58
C GLY A 82 9.94 -4.79 16.59
N GLY A 83 10.12 -6.01 16.15
CA GLY A 83 10.68 -7.07 16.97
C GLY A 83 9.70 -7.61 18.00
N ASP A 84 10.22 -8.06 19.14
CA ASP A 84 9.43 -8.75 20.16
C ASP A 84 8.33 -7.89 20.77
N GLY A 85 8.53 -6.59 20.83
CA GLY A 85 7.52 -5.68 21.34
C GLY A 85 6.56 -5.18 20.26
N GLY A 86 6.85 -5.47 18.99
CA GLY A 86 6.03 -5.03 17.87
C GLY A 86 5.09 -6.10 17.38
N GLY A 87 4.48 -5.84 16.26
CA GLY A 87 3.60 -6.81 15.61
C GLY A 87 2.20 -6.88 16.17
N THR A 88 1.88 -6.06 17.16
CA THR A 88 0.52 -5.94 17.67
C THR A 88 -0.27 -5.00 16.79
N ILE A 89 -1.47 -5.40 16.42
CA ILE A 89 -2.35 -4.53 15.65
C ILE A 89 -2.85 -3.41 16.55
N VAL A 90 -2.54 -2.17 16.16
CA VAL A 90 -2.97 -0.97 16.89
C VAL A 90 -4.36 -0.57 16.47
N CYS A 91 -4.61 -0.59 15.15
CA CYS A 91 -5.87 -0.12 14.59
C CYS A 91 -6.06 -0.71 13.21
N THR A 92 -7.29 -0.97 12.82
CA THR A 92 -7.64 -1.40 11.47
C THR A 92 -8.87 -0.65 11.00
N GLY A 93 -8.99 -0.49 9.70
CA GLY A 93 -10.17 0.13 9.11
C GLY A 93 -9.84 0.94 7.88
N THR A 94 -10.80 1.75 7.46
CA THR A 94 -10.59 2.70 6.37
C THR A 94 -9.61 3.80 6.82
N PRO A 95 -9.02 4.56 5.88
CA PRO A 95 -8.16 5.68 6.26
C PRO A 95 -8.83 6.63 7.25
N GLU A 96 -10.10 6.92 7.07
CA GLU A 96 -10.87 7.80 7.95
C GLU A 96 -10.99 7.21 9.36
N GLU A 97 -11.26 5.91 9.45
CA GLU A 97 -11.37 5.22 10.75
C GLU A 97 -10.02 5.19 11.48
N VAL A 98 -8.94 4.95 10.74
CA VAL A 98 -7.60 4.95 11.33
C VAL A 98 -7.21 6.36 11.75
N ALA A 99 -7.58 7.37 10.99
CA ALA A 99 -7.33 8.78 11.35
C ALA A 99 -8.02 9.17 12.66
N ASP A 100 -9.15 8.54 12.98
CA ASP A 100 -9.87 8.79 14.21
C ASP A 100 -9.37 7.96 15.40
N CYS A 101 -8.37 7.11 15.19
CA CYS A 101 -7.82 6.26 16.23
C CYS A 101 -6.69 6.98 16.99
N PRO A 102 -6.89 7.40 18.25
CA PRO A 102 -5.86 8.15 18.99
C PRO A 102 -4.57 7.37 19.21
N ALA A 103 -4.64 6.06 19.25
CA ALA A 103 -3.47 5.21 19.47
C ALA A 103 -2.60 5.05 18.22
N SER A 104 -3.11 5.43 17.05
CA SER A 104 -2.39 5.25 15.78
C SER A 104 -1.56 6.48 15.44
N TYR A 105 -0.25 6.33 15.39
CA TYR A 105 0.62 7.39 14.89
C TYR A 105 0.34 7.68 13.42
N THR A 106 0.16 6.63 12.63
CA THR A 106 -0.21 6.79 11.22
C THR A 106 -1.52 7.56 11.10
N GLY A 107 -2.49 7.26 11.94
CA GLY A 107 -3.77 7.96 11.95
C GLY A 107 -3.63 9.45 12.24
N GLN A 108 -2.74 9.83 13.14
CA GLN A 108 -2.50 11.23 13.46
C GLN A 108 -1.96 12.01 12.26
N TYR A 109 -1.07 11.38 11.48
CA TYR A 109 -0.56 11.99 10.25
C TYR A 109 -1.61 11.99 9.15
N LEU A 110 -2.44 10.94 9.06
CA LEU A 110 -3.51 10.87 8.08
C LEU A 110 -4.52 12.02 8.23
N LYS A 111 -4.83 12.42 9.45
CA LYS A 111 -5.74 13.54 9.70
C LYS A 111 -5.32 14.81 8.96
N LYS A 112 -4.03 15.01 8.75
CA LYS A 112 -3.50 16.19 8.11
C LYS A 112 -3.62 16.16 6.58
N VAL A 113 -3.83 14.99 6.01
CA VAL A 113 -3.84 14.82 4.55
C VAL A 113 -5.18 14.28 4.00
N LEU A 114 -6.10 13.95 4.87
CA LEU A 114 -7.45 13.53 4.47
C LEU A 114 -8.39 14.71 4.26
#